data_0da21487e3a6a0df81e407c68f174442
#
_entry.id   0da21487e3a6a0df81e407c68f174442
#
_cell.length_a   1.000
_cell.length_b   1.000
_cell.length_c   1.000
_cell.angle_alpha   90.00
_cell.angle_beta   90.00
_cell.angle_gamma   90.00
#
_symmetry.space_group_name_H-M   'P 1'
#
loop_
_entity.id
_entity.type
_entity.pdbx_description
1 polymer ?
#
loop_
_entity_poly.entity_id
_entity_poly.type
_entity_poly.pdbx_seq_one_letter_code
_entity_poly.pdbx_strand_id
1 'polypeptide(L)'
;MNRTAHIMRAVALCFIAQSAFAQPVPNGELDCLLQRGIRSVLLQSYDEAESTFAATTERFPESPVGPLFHAAVLHQRAGDLGIEFNSGMFDSLLTLVHVRCDVRTSRDPLWNKSILATAKGMLAVEAAEEGSWVIVIRDAIASSSLAEEVLGTDSTMYDAALPLGNYYYWKTRKTEFLTWLPFVGDMRDRGIALLRKCAEHGRYQRFAALNSLVWVLIDAARVDEAIVVVNTGLDAFPRNRTFLRGLAACQERMSDPLQAAATWLEVIATLSNERHTGTFAEYASRINRARCLLAARQYAECRQELDRAARVEIRSVPEWMKARMAAKRTEESEVGDALARAMSSR
;
A
#
# COMPACT_ATOMS: atom_id res chain seq x y z
N MET A 1 18.45 26.32 -44.93
CA MET A 1 17.03 26.22 -44.49
C MET A 1 16.60 24.77 -44.61
N ASN A 2 16.63 23.94 -43.59
CA ASN A 2 15.89 22.64 -43.49
C ASN A 2 16.29 21.73 -42.31
N ARG A 3 17.18 22.18 -41.37
CA ARG A 3 17.49 21.38 -40.20
C ARG A 3 16.54 21.62 -39.02
N THR A 4 15.97 22.81 -38.90
CA THR A 4 15.01 23.17 -37.84
C THR A 4 13.62 22.52 -38.00
N ALA A 5 13.20 22.30 -39.25
CA ALA A 5 11.91 21.67 -39.53
C ALA A 5 11.87 20.16 -39.19
N HIS A 6 13.00 19.47 -39.30
CA HIS A 6 13.08 18.03 -38.92
C HIS A 6 13.15 17.82 -37.42
N ILE A 7 13.76 18.74 -36.65
CA ILE A 7 13.80 18.66 -35.17
C ILE A 7 12.41 18.94 -34.59
N MET A 8 11.67 19.91 -35.12
CA MET A 8 10.29 20.16 -34.66
C MET A 8 9.33 19.03 -35.00
N ARG A 9 9.50 18.33 -36.14
CA ARG A 9 8.69 17.14 -36.48
C ARG A 9 9.04 15.94 -35.62
N ALA A 10 10.31 15.73 -35.24
CA ALA A 10 10.71 14.66 -34.32
C ALA A 10 10.22 14.89 -32.88
N VAL A 11 10.25 16.15 -32.41
CA VAL A 11 9.72 16.50 -31.09
C VAL A 11 8.19 16.37 -31.04
N ALA A 12 7.48 16.78 -32.11
CA ALA A 12 6.02 16.60 -32.17
C ALA A 12 5.61 15.12 -32.27
N LEU A 13 6.39 14.27 -32.97
CA LEU A 13 6.16 12.82 -33.01
C LEU A 13 6.46 12.13 -31.69
N CYS A 14 7.46 12.59 -30.90
CA CYS A 14 7.69 12.08 -29.55
C CYS A 14 6.56 12.45 -28.58
N PHE A 15 5.95 13.62 -28.69
CA PHE A 15 4.79 14.01 -27.88
C PHE A 15 3.51 13.24 -28.24
N ILE A 16 3.31 12.89 -29.50
CA ILE A 16 2.14 12.09 -29.92
C ILE A 16 2.32 10.61 -29.57
N ALA A 17 3.56 10.10 -29.55
CA ALA A 17 3.83 8.72 -29.16
C ALA A 17 3.66 8.46 -27.64
N GLN A 18 3.84 9.48 -26.78
CA GLN A 18 3.62 9.34 -25.33
C GLN A 18 2.13 9.31 -24.95
N SER A 19 1.24 9.86 -25.76
CA SER A 19 -0.22 9.80 -25.50
C SER A 19 -0.88 8.50 -25.96
N ALA A 20 -0.21 7.67 -26.77
CA ALA A 20 -0.79 6.44 -27.33
C ALA A 20 -0.77 5.23 -26.37
N PHE A 21 -0.10 5.35 -25.20
CA PHE A 21 0.02 4.27 -24.19
C PHE A 21 -0.49 4.67 -22.81
N ALA A 22 -1.19 5.77 -22.68
CA ALA A 22 -1.76 6.19 -21.41
C ALA A 22 -3.12 5.50 -21.18
N GLN A 23 -3.35 5.00 -19.98
CA GLN A 23 -4.65 4.48 -19.59
C GLN A 23 -5.75 5.52 -19.85
N PRO A 24 -6.90 5.15 -20.44
CA PRO A 24 -8.00 6.06 -20.72
C PRO A 24 -8.46 6.81 -19.46
N VAL A 25 -8.75 8.10 -19.61
CA VAL A 25 -9.25 8.96 -18.54
C VAL A 25 -10.71 9.31 -18.85
N PRO A 26 -11.66 8.96 -17.97
CA PRO A 26 -13.08 9.17 -18.26
C PRO A 26 -13.48 10.65 -18.38
N ASN A 27 -12.82 11.54 -17.60
CA ASN A 27 -13.13 12.98 -17.55
C ASN A 27 -11.95 13.74 -16.94
N GLY A 28 -11.51 14.83 -17.58
CA GLY A 28 -10.34 15.60 -17.15
C GLY A 28 -10.50 16.25 -15.77
N GLU A 29 -11.69 16.73 -15.40
CA GLU A 29 -11.94 17.30 -14.08
C GLU A 29 -11.93 16.23 -13.01
N LEU A 30 -12.56 15.09 -13.26
CA LEU A 30 -12.53 13.93 -12.38
C LEU A 30 -11.11 13.45 -12.16
N ASP A 31 -10.31 13.38 -13.22
CA ASP A 31 -8.88 13.03 -13.14
C ASP A 31 -8.10 13.98 -12.22
N CYS A 32 -8.30 15.30 -12.35
CA CYS A 32 -7.64 16.29 -11.50
C CYS A 32 -7.97 16.10 -10.02
N LEU A 33 -9.23 15.80 -9.69
CA LEU A 33 -9.66 15.54 -8.31
C LEU A 33 -9.05 14.23 -7.78
N LEU A 34 -9.04 13.17 -8.59
CA LEU A 34 -8.41 11.89 -8.20
C LEU A 34 -6.92 12.07 -7.94
N GLN A 35 -6.20 12.72 -8.84
CA GLN A 35 -4.75 12.98 -8.66
C GLN A 35 -4.47 13.83 -7.42
N ARG A 36 -5.31 14.85 -7.13
CA ARG A 36 -5.20 15.65 -5.92
C ARG A 36 -5.39 14.78 -4.67
N GLY A 37 -6.49 14.02 -4.59
CA GLY A 37 -6.78 13.17 -3.44
C GLY A 37 -5.69 12.11 -3.22
N ILE A 38 -5.23 11.44 -4.29
CA ILE A 38 -4.14 10.47 -4.22
C ILE A 38 -2.85 11.15 -3.72
N ARG A 39 -2.54 12.35 -4.22
CA ARG A 39 -1.37 13.11 -3.73
C ARG A 39 -1.49 13.41 -2.23
N SER A 40 -2.67 13.81 -1.75
CA SER A 40 -2.90 14.08 -0.32
C SER A 40 -2.73 12.81 0.52
N VAL A 41 -3.16 11.62 0.04
CA VAL A 41 -2.87 10.33 0.68
C VAL A 41 -1.36 10.09 0.77
N LEU A 42 -0.63 10.31 -0.32
CA LEU A 42 0.81 10.07 -0.37
C LEU A 42 1.61 11.06 0.50
N LEU A 43 1.09 12.25 0.71
CA LEU A 43 1.58 13.23 1.68
C LEU A 43 1.08 12.98 3.11
N GLN A 44 0.20 11.98 3.28
CA GLN A 44 -0.43 11.61 4.55
C GLN A 44 -1.30 12.73 5.17
N SER A 45 -1.81 13.61 4.31
CA SER A 45 -2.84 14.62 4.61
C SER A 45 -4.22 13.97 4.48
N TYR A 46 -4.54 13.02 5.37
CA TYR A 46 -5.73 12.18 5.24
C TYR A 46 -7.04 12.97 5.29
N ASP A 47 -7.15 14.00 6.15
CA ASP A 47 -8.35 14.86 6.22
C ASP A 47 -8.62 15.56 4.88
N GLU A 48 -7.57 16.03 4.20
CA GLU A 48 -7.67 16.65 2.86
C GLU A 48 -8.06 15.61 1.80
N ALA A 49 -7.49 14.41 1.87
CA ALA A 49 -7.81 13.33 0.95
C ALA A 49 -9.28 12.89 1.09
N GLU A 50 -9.77 12.68 2.31
CA GLU A 50 -11.17 12.34 2.62
C GLU A 50 -12.11 13.41 2.09
N SER A 51 -11.83 14.69 2.38
CA SER A 51 -12.64 15.83 1.89
C SER A 51 -12.66 15.88 0.35
N THR A 52 -11.53 15.65 -0.29
CA THR A 52 -11.42 15.65 -1.75
C THR A 52 -12.24 14.54 -2.38
N PHE A 53 -12.20 13.32 -1.84
CA PHE A 53 -12.96 12.19 -2.39
C PHE A 53 -14.44 12.25 -2.05
N ALA A 54 -14.83 12.84 -0.89
CA ALA A 54 -16.22 13.15 -0.58
C ALA A 54 -16.80 14.14 -1.60
N ALA A 55 -16.11 15.26 -1.85
CA ALA A 55 -16.51 16.23 -2.86
C ALA A 55 -16.54 15.62 -4.28
N THR A 56 -15.61 14.69 -4.60
CA THR A 56 -15.63 13.96 -5.86
C THR A 56 -16.90 13.09 -5.99
N THR A 57 -17.32 12.45 -4.90
CA THR A 57 -18.52 11.62 -4.85
C THR A 57 -19.81 12.43 -5.09
N GLU A 58 -19.87 13.65 -4.54
CA GLU A 58 -21.00 14.58 -4.72
C GLU A 58 -21.03 15.17 -6.12
N ARG A 59 -19.87 15.59 -6.65
CA ARG A 59 -19.78 16.25 -7.95
C ARG A 59 -19.98 15.29 -9.12
N PHE A 60 -19.62 14.02 -8.96
CA PHE A 60 -19.77 12.97 -9.97
C PHE A 60 -20.61 11.81 -9.40
N PRO A 61 -21.94 12.02 -9.20
CA PRO A 61 -22.78 11.05 -8.51
C PRO A 61 -22.93 9.71 -9.24
N GLU A 62 -22.68 9.66 -10.55
CA GLU A 62 -22.72 8.42 -11.34
C GLU A 62 -21.37 7.67 -11.35
N SER A 63 -20.30 8.33 -10.90
CA SER A 63 -18.94 7.74 -10.94
C SER A 63 -18.66 6.89 -9.71
N PRO A 64 -18.15 5.65 -9.85
CA PRO A 64 -17.78 4.81 -8.72
C PRO A 64 -16.45 5.20 -8.05
N VAL A 65 -15.63 6.07 -8.67
CA VAL A 65 -14.25 6.30 -8.21
C VAL A 65 -14.17 7.16 -6.96
N GLY A 66 -15.05 8.16 -6.78
CA GLY A 66 -15.10 8.97 -5.56
C GLY A 66 -15.28 8.10 -4.31
N PRO A 67 -16.35 7.30 -4.22
CA PRO A 67 -16.56 6.41 -3.08
C PRO A 67 -15.45 5.33 -2.95
N LEU A 68 -14.90 4.79 -4.05
CA LEU A 68 -13.80 3.82 -3.97
C LEU A 68 -12.58 4.42 -3.26
N PHE A 69 -12.11 5.59 -3.74
CA PHE A 69 -10.91 6.20 -3.17
C PHE A 69 -11.17 6.76 -1.77
N HIS A 70 -12.39 7.17 -1.44
CA HIS A 70 -12.75 7.54 -0.07
C HIS A 70 -12.63 6.33 0.87
N ALA A 71 -13.18 5.18 0.49
CA ALA A 71 -13.01 3.93 1.26
C ALA A 71 -11.53 3.55 1.41
N ALA A 72 -10.74 3.70 0.33
CA ALA A 72 -9.30 3.44 0.37
C ALA A 72 -8.56 4.33 1.37
N VAL A 73 -8.92 5.62 1.47
CA VAL A 73 -8.30 6.55 2.45
C VAL A 73 -8.63 6.15 3.88
N LEU A 74 -9.88 5.80 4.17
CA LEU A 74 -10.29 5.35 5.52
C LEU A 74 -9.45 4.14 5.97
N HIS A 75 -9.35 3.13 5.11
CA HIS A 75 -8.56 1.93 5.39
C HIS A 75 -7.06 2.24 5.50
N GLN A 76 -6.51 3.04 4.57
CA GLN A 76 -5.10 3.41 4.57
C GLN A 76 -4.70 4.19 5.83
N ARG A 77 -5.53 5.17 6.25
CA ARG A 77 -5.32 5.95 7.46
C ARG A 77 -5.31 5.07 8.70
N ALA A 78 -6.31 4.18 8.82
CA ALA A 78 -6.42 3.27 9.95
C ALA A 78 -5.18 2.34 10.04
N GLY A 79 -4.77 1.76 8.92
CA GLY A 79 -3.59 0.90 8.85
C GLY A 79 -2.28 1.63 9.11
N ASP A 80 -2.14 2.87 8.60
CA ASP A 80 -0.93 3.68 8.79
C ASP A 80 -0.73 4.12 10.24
N LEU A 81 -1.80 4.57 10.90
CA LEU A 81 -1.76 5.09 12.26
C LEU A 81 -2.05 4.04 13.35
N GLY A 82 -2.67 2.93 12.97
CA GLY A 82 -3.13 1.91 13.90
C GLY A 82 -4.26 2.42 14.81
N ILE A 83 -5.26 3.03 14.20
CA ILE A 83 -6.43 3.60 14.88
C ILE A 83 -7.72 2.94 14.38
N GLU A 84 -8.81 3.12 15.13
CA GLU A 84 -10.15 2.75 14.67
C GLU A 84 -10.47 3.42 13.34
N PHE A 85 -11.16 2.69 12.48
CA PHE A 85 -11.76 3.26 11.29
C PHE A 85 -13.26 3.00 11.26
N ASN A 86 -13.97 3.83 10.54
CA ASN A 86 -15.43 3.72 10.42
C ASN A 86 -15.80 2.62 9.42
N SER A 87 -15.87 1.36 9.89
CA SER A 87 -16.23 0.21 9.05
C SER A 87 -17.61 0.37 8.40
N GLY A 88 -18.60 0.89 9.11
CA GLY A 88 -19.92 1.14 8.54
C GLY A 88 -19.90 2.14 7.38
N MET A 89 -19.07 3.18 7.46
CA MET A 89 -18.86 4.11 6.33
C MET A 89 -18.12 3.44 5.18
N PHE A 90 -17.10 2.66 5.48
CA PHE A 90 -16.34 1.89 4.48
C PHE A 90 -17.26 0.94 3.69
N ASP A 91 -18.08 0.15 4.37
CA ASP A 91 -19.05 -0.76 3.77
C ASP A 91 -20.09 -0.02 2.91
N SER A 92 -20.57 1.12 3.41
CA SER A 92 -21.52 1.97 2.67
C SER A 92 -20.90 2.51 1.38
N LEU A 93 -19.65 2.95 1.43
CA LEU A 93 -18.91 3.43 0.26
C LEU A 93 -18.68 2.32 -0.76
N LEU A 94 -18.26 1.12 -0.32
CA LEU A 94 -18.06 -0.01 -1.24
C LEU A 94 -19.37 -0.55 -1.80
N THR A 95 -20.47 -0.49 -1.04
CA THR A 95 -21.80 -0.77 -1.56
C THR A 95 -22.17 0.23 -2.66
N LEU A 96 -21.90 1.51 -2.45
CA LEU A 96 -22.14 2.55 -3.45
C LEU A 96 -21.28 2.33 -4.71
N VAL A 97 -20.01 1.92 -4.56
CA VAL A 97 -19.16 1.50 -5.70
C VAL A 97 -19.84 0.39 -6.48
N HIS A 98 -20.31 -0.65 -5.79
CA HIS A 98 -20.95 -1.79 -6.45
C HIS A 98 -22.20 -1.37 -7.24
N VAL A 99 -23.06 -0.54 -6.66
CA VAL A 99 -24.26 -0.03 -7.34
C VAL A 99 -23.90 0.81 -8.57
N ARG A 100 -22.89 1.69 -8.46
CA ARG A 100 -22.45 2.56 -9.57
C ARG A 100 -21.68 1.83 -10.66
N CYS A 101 -21.12 0.65 -10.36
CA CYS A 101 -20.46 -0.21 -11.33
C CYS A 101 -21.43 -1.12 -12.10
N ASP A 102 -22.76 -0.96 -11.99
CA ASP A 102 -23.69 -1.78 -12.77
C ASP A 102 -23.43 -1.62 -14.28
N VAL A 103 -22.90 -2.68 -14.87
CA VAL A 103 -22.45 -2.72 -16.27
C VAL A 103 -23.57 -2.43 -17.27
N ARG A 104 -24.85 -2.68 -16.87
CA ARG A 104 -26.02 -2.49 -17.74
C ARG A 104 -26.32 -1.02 -18.03
N THR A 105 -25.89 -0.13 -17.15
CA THR A 105 -26.14 1.32 -17.24
C THR A 105 -24.88 2.13 -17.49
N SER A 106 -23.70 1.49 -17.46
CA SER A 106 -22.41 2.15 -17.57
C SER A 106 -22.10 2.63 -18.98
N ARG A 107 -21.57 3.84 -19.10
CA ARG A 107 -20.99 4.37 -20.35
C ARG A 107 -19.60 3.80 -20.64
N ASP A 108 -18.90 3.31 -19.62
CA ASP A 108 -17.59 2.68 -19.73
C ASP A 108 -17.56 1.39 -18.88
N PRO A 109 -18.09 0.28 -19.43
CA PRO A 109 -18.15 -0.99 -18.71
C PRO A 109 -16.78 -1.54 -18.30
N LEU A 110 -15.74 -1.32 -19.11
CA LEU A 110 -14.41 -1.83 -18.83
C LEU A 110 -13.77 -1.10 -17.67
N TRP A 111 -13.91 0.24 -17.63
CA TRP A 111 -13.48 1.06 -16.52
C TRP A 111 -14.17 0.65 -15.21
N ASN A 112 -15.49 0.50 -15.24
CA ASN A 112 -16.25 0.07 -14.06
C ASN A 112 -15.86 -1.31 -13.56
N LYS A 113 -15.53 -2.26 -14.46
CA LYS A 113 -14.98 -3.57 -14.07
C LYS A 113 -13.62 -3.43 -13.37
N SER A 114 -12.74 -2.55 -13.84
CA SER A 114 -11.45 -2.27 -13.18
C SER A 114 -11.63 -1.71 -11.77
N ILE A 115 -12.57 -0.78 -11.61
CA ILE A 115 -12.93 -0.22 -10.30
C ILE A 115 -13.52 -1.29 -9.38
N LEU A 116 -14.41 -2.13 -9.90
CA LEU A 116 -15.00 -3.22 -9.12
C LEU A 116 -13.96 -4.28 -8.72
N ALA A 117 -12.99 -4.57 -9.59
CA ALA A 117 -11.88 -5.45 -9.25
C ALA A 117 -11.09 -4.91 -8.05
N THR A 118 -10.79 -3.60 -8.04
CA THR A 118 -10.11 -2.95 -6.92
C THR A 118 -10.96 -3.01 -5.64
N ALA A 119 -12.25 -2.71 -5.72
CA ALA A 119 -13.16 -2.76 -4.57
C ALA A 119 -13.24 -4.18 -3.96
N LYS A 120 -13.34 -5.22 -4.80
CA LYS A 120 -13.31 -6.62 -4.35
C LYS A 120 -11.98 -7.00 -3.70
N GLY A 121 -10.87 -6.50 -4.25
CA GLY A 121 -9.55 -6.67 -3.62
C GLY A 121 -9.47 -6.02 -2.23
N MET A 122 -10.04 -4.85 -2.04
CA MET A 122 -10.10 -4.17 -0.73
C MET A 122 -10.93 -4.96 0.28
N LEU A 123 -12.11 -5.48 -0.11
CA LEU A 123 -12.93 -6.35 0.75
C LEU A 123 -12.18 -7.62 1.16
N ALA A 124 -11.39 -8.21 0.25
CA ALA A 124 -10.58 -9.36 0.57
C ALA A 124 -9.47 -9.04 1.60
N VAL A 125 -8.87 -7.86 1.52
CA VAL A 125 -7.85 -7.41 2.49
C VAL A 125 -8.47 -7.18 3.87
N GLU A 126 -9.61 -6.48 3.95
CA GLU A 126 -10.32 -6.26 5.20
C GLU A 126 -10.74 -7.58 5.85
N ALA A 127 -11.38 -8.47 5.09
CA ALA A 127 -11.77 -9.80 5.56
C ALA A 127 -10.57 -10.62 6.06
N ALA A 128 -9.38 -10.44 5.50
CA ALA A 128 -8.15 -11.08 5.97
C ALA A 128 -7.69 -10.54 7.32
N GLU A 129 -7.86 -9.25 7.58
CA GLU A 129 -7.56 -8.63 8.88
C GLU A 129 -8.52 -9.12 9.97
N GLU A 130 -9.78 -9.40 9.61
CA GLU A 130 -10.79 -9.98 10.48
C GLU A 130 -10.68 -11.51 10.65
N GLY A 131 -9.86 -12.18 9.85
CA GLY A 131 -9.72 -13.64 9.84
C GLY A 131 -10.84 -14.39 9.11
N SER A 132 -11.64 -13.71 8.31
CA SER A 132 -12.80 -14.24 7.60
C SER A 132 -12.42 -14.91 6.26
N TRP A 133 -11.66 -16.01 6.30
CA TRP A 133 -11.01 -16.64 5.14
C TRP A 133 -11.93 -17.02 3.99
N VAL A 134 -13.19 -17.39 4.25
CA VAL A 134 -14.17 -17.69 3.19
C VAL A 134 -14.46 -16.46 2.35
N ILE A 135 -14.61 -15.29 3.00
CA ILE A 135 -14.81 -14.00 2.33
C ILE A 135 -13.55 -13.61 1.57
N VAL A 136 -12.36 -13.77 2.17
CA VAL A 136 -11.07 -13.52 1.51
C VAL A 136 -10.99 -14.26 0.18
N ILE A 137 -11.24 -15.58 0.18
CA ILE A 137 -11.13 -16.40 -1.02
C ILE A 137 -12.16 -15.97 -2.07
N ARG A 138 -13.41 -15.77 -1.67
CA ARG A 138 -14.49 -15.33 -2.57
C ARG A 138 -14.16 -14.01 -3.27
N ASP A 139 -13.78 -13.00 -2.49
CA ASP A 139 -13.59 -11.65 -3.03
C ASP A 139 -12.24 -11.51 -3.76
N ALA A 140 -11.19 -12.23 -3.34
CA ALA A 140 -9.93 -12.30 -4.08
C ALA A 140 -10.09 -12.98 -5.46
N ILE A 141 -10.87 -14.07 -5.56
CA ILE A 141 -11.17 -14.71 -6.85
C ILE A 141 -12.01 -13.76 -7.72
N ALA A 142 -13.05 -13.13 -7.18
CA ALA A 142 -13.87 -12.19 -7.92
C ALA A 142 -13.04 -11.00 -8.43
N SER A 143 -12.16 -10.43 -7.59
CA SER A 143 -11.23 -9.37 -7.94
C SER A 143 -10.31 -9.78 -9.09
N SER A 144 -9.67 -10.94 -8.98
CA SER A 144 -8.73 -11.42 -10.01
C SER A 144 -9.42 -11.71 -11.34
N SER A 145 -10.61 -12.33 -11.33
CA SER A 145 -11.36 -12.64 -12.55
C SER A 145 -11.78 -11.38 -13.31
N LEU A 146 -12.24 -10.34 -12.58
CA LEU A 146 -12.56 -9.05 -13.18
C LEU A 146 -11.31 -8.37 -13.77
N ALA A 147 -10.19 -8.40 -13.05
CA ALA A 147 -8.94 -7.82 -13.51
C ALA A 147 -8.35 -8.55 -14.73
N GLU A 148 -8.46 -9.90 -14.78
CA GLU A 148 -8.10 -10.71 -15.96
C GLU A 148 -8.93 -10.33 -17.18
N GLU A 149 -10.25 -10.19 -17.03
CA GLU A 149 -11.14 -9.79 -18.11
C GLU A 149 -10.79 -8.37 -18.62
N VAL A 150 -10.54 -7.43 -17.71
CA VAL A 150 -10.12 -6.06 -18.07
C VAL A 150 -8.84 -6.06 -18.88
N LEU A 151 -7.78 -6.69 -18.38
CA LEU A 151 -6.47 -6.73 -19.04
C LEU A 151 -6.48 -7.58 -20.32
N GLY A 152 -7.36 -8.58 -20.41
CA GLY A 152 -7.58 -9.38 -21.62
C GLY A 152 -8.30 -8.60 -22.72
N THR A 153 -9.13 -7.62 -22.35
CA THR A 153 -9.86 -6.76 -23.29
C THR A 153 -9.00 -5.55 -23.70
N ASP A 154 -8.35 -4.89 -22.73
CA ASP A 154 -7.46 -3.78 -22.97
C ASP A 154 -6.25 -3.86 -22.02
N SER A 155 -5.11 -4.26 -22.56
CA SER A 155 -3.86 -4.42 -21.83
C SER A 155 -3.22 -3.10 -21.35
N THR A 156 -3.77 -1.94 -21.76
CA THR A 156 -3.35 -0.61 -21.31
C THR A 156 -4.06 -0.14 -20.04
N MET A 157 -5.05 -0.89 -19.57
CA MET A 157 -5.72 -0.66 -18.29
C MET A 157 -4.83 -1.10 -17.11
N TYR A 158 -3.65 -0.48 -17.01
CA TYR A 158 -2.56 -0.87 -16.11
C TYR A 158 -2.94 -0.90 -14.62
N ASP A 159 -3.91 -0.09 -14.18
CA ASP A 159 -4.37 -0.09 -12.80
C ASP A 159 -5.01 -1.44 -12.40
N ALA A 160 -5.62 -2.16 -13.35
CA ALA A 160 -6.16 -3.49 -13.10
C ALA A 160 -5.07 -4.56 -12.83
N ALA A 161 -3.82 -4.26 -13.17
CA ALA A 161 -2.70 -5.16 -12.88
C ALA A 161 -2.34 -5.21 -11.38
N LEU A 162 -2.73 -4.22 -10.58
CA LEU A 162 -2.49 -4.23 -9.13
C LEU A 162 -3.23 -5.37 -8.41
N PRO A 163 -4.57 -5.48 -8.48
CA PRO A 163 -5.28 -6.56 -7.81
C PRO A 163 -4.89 -7.94 -8.35
N LEU A 164 -4.68 -8.07 -9.66
CA LEU A 164 -4.29 -9.34 -10.28
C LEU A 164 -2.88 -9.77 -9.88
N GLY A 165 -1.94 -8.84 -9.84
CA GLY A 165 -0.55 -9.11 -9.44
C GLY A 165 -0.45 -9.56 -7.98
N ASN A 166 -1.16 -8.87 -7.07
CA ASN A 166 -1.27 -9.27 -5.68
C ASN A 166 -1.90 -10.67 -5.53
N TYR A 167 -3.01 -10.93 -6.25
CA TYR A 167 -3.66 -12.24 -6.20
C TYR A 167 -2.72 -13.37 -6.63
N TYR A 168 -2.04 -13.26 -7.76
CA TYR A 168 -1.13 -14.30 -8.26
C TYR A 168 0.02 -14.56 -7.29
N TYR A 169 0.62 -13.52 -6.73
CA TYR A 169 1.71 -13.67 -5.79
C TYR A 169 1.24 -14.34 -4.49
N TRP A 170 0.27 -13.73 -3.81
CA TRP A 170 -0.13 -14.19 -2.48
C TRP A 170 -0.91 -15.50 -2.50
N LYS A 171 -1.70 -15.78 -3.55
CA LYS A 171 -2.29 -17.10 -3.75
C LYS A 171 -1.21 -18.17 -3.78
N THR A 172 -0.20 -18.03 -4.65
CA THR A 172 0.88 -19.01 -4.76
C THR A 172 1.63 -19.13 -3.45
N ARG A 173 1.99 -18.01 -2.83
CA ARG A 173 2.71 -17.98 -1.54
C ARG A 173 1.96 -18.69 -0.43
N LYS A 174 0.65 -18.52 -0.35
CA LYS A 174 -0.20 -19.17 0.67
C LYS A 174 -0.49 -20.64 0.37
N THR A 175 -0.42 -21.07 -0.89
CA THR A 175 -0.63 -22.45 -1.33
C THR A 175 0.68 -23.16 -1.71
N GLU A 176 1.82 -22.65 -1.30
CA GLU A 176 3.15 -23.17 -1.65
C GLU A 176 3.32 -24.66 -1.33
N PHE A 177 2.69 -25.13 -0.24
CA PHE A 177 2.66 -26.54 0.14
C PHE A 177 1.90 -27.45 -0.86
N LEU A 178 1.16 -26.87 -1.82
CA LEU A 178 0.44 -27.58 -2.88
C LEU A 178 1.15 -27.50 -4.23
N THR A 179 2.26 -26.79 -4.36
CA THR A 179 2.96 -26.56 -5.65
C THR A 179 3.57 -27.85 -6.25
N TRP A 180 3.66 -28.92 -5.47
CA TRP A 180 4.03 -30.24 -5.96
C TRP A 180 2.94 -30.90 -6.82
N LEU A 181 1.72 -30.38 -6.79
CA LEU A 181 0.63 -30.86 -7.64
C LEU A 181 0.80 -30.32 -9.07
N PRO A 182 0.67 -31.15 -10.11
CA PRO A 182 1.02 -30.78 -11.49
C PRO A 182 0.14 -29.67 -12.11
N PHE A 183 -0.98 -29.33 -11.46
CA PHE A 183 -1.91 -28.27 -11.89
C PHE A 183 -1.84 -27.01 -11.03
N VAL A 184 -0.98 -26.97 -10.01
CA VAL A 184 -0.75 -25.80 -9.18
C VAL A 184 0.57 -25.17 -9.60
N GLY A 185 0.51 -24.25 -10.57
CA GLY A 185 1.71 -23.53 -11.06
C GLY A 185 2.14 -22.41 -10.11
N ASP A 186 3.46 -22.14 -10.09
CA ASP A 186 3.99 -20.96 -9.43
C ASP A 186 3.73 -19.70 -10.28
N MET A 187 2.95 -18.77 -9.75
CA MET A 187 2.55 -17.53 -10.42
C MET A 187 3.24 -16.30 -9.82
N ARG A 188 4.19 -16.46 -8.88
CA ARG A 188 4.83 -15.35 -8.16
C ARG A 188 5.51 -14.36 -9.11
N ASP A 189 6.34 -14.83 -10.05
CA ASP A 189 7.02 -13.96 -11.00
C ASP A 189 6.04 -13.25 -11.94
N ARG A 190 4.95 -13.92 -12.35
CA ARG A 190 3.88 -13.28 -13.12
C ARG A 190 3.19 -12.18 -12.30
N GLY A 191 2.94 -12.43 -11.01
CA GLY A 191 2.40 -11.44 -10.08
C GLY A 191 3.32 -10.22 -9.96
N ILE A 192 4.62 -10.43 -9.76
CA ILE A 192 5.64 -9.35 -9.69
C ILE A 192 5.66 -8.56 -11.01
N ALA A 193 5.63 -9.24 -12.17
CA ALA A 193 5.64 -8.58 -13.47
C ALA A 193 4.40 -7.68 -13.69
N LEU A 194 3.22 -8.11 -13.24
CA LEU A 194 2.00 -7.30 -13.28
C LEU A 194 2.09 -6.08 -12.36
N LEU A 195 2.59 -6.26 -11.13
CA LEU A 195 2.81 -5.15 -10.21
C LEU A 195 3.80 -4.13 -10.78
N ARG A 196 4.88 -4.58 -11.45
CA ARG A 196 5.83 -3.68 -12.15
C ARG A 196 5.14 -2.88 -13.25
N LYS A 197 4.31 -3.51 -14.09
CA LYS A 197 3.56 -2.81 -15.12
C LYS A 197 2.67 -1.71 -14.53
N CYS A 198 1.96 -2.01 -13.44
CA CYS A 198 1.15 -1.01 -12.74
C CYS A 198 2.02 0.10 -12.12
N ALA A 199 3.16 -0.23 -11.51
CA ALA A 199 4.08 0.73 -10.94
C ALA A 199 4.72 1.66 -11.98
N GLU A 200 4.90 1.21 -13.22
CA GLU A 200 5.48 1.99 -14.32
C GLU A 200 4.43 2.83 -15.03
N HIS A 201 3.27 2.26 -15.33
CA HIS A 201 2.28 2.82 -16.26
C HIS A 201 0.91 3.10 -15.62
N GLY A 202 0.62 2.61 -14.42
CA GLY A 202 -0.63 2.84 -13.72
C GLY A 202 -0.84 4.32 -13.44
N ARG A 203 -2.08 4.78 -13.63
CA ARG A 203 -2.42 6.19 -13.46
C ARG A 203 -2.79 6.52 -12.02
N TYR A 204 -3.62 5.70 -11.41
CA TYR A 204 -4.15 5.93 -10.06
C TYR A 204 -3.59 4.96 -9.03
N GLN A 205 -3.15 3.78 -9.46
CA GLN A 205 -2.67 2.71 -8.60
C GLN A 205 -1.14 2.57 -8.57
N ARG A 206 -0.41 3.46 -9.27
CA ARG A 206 1.05 3.41 -9.39
C ARG A 206 1.76 3.26 -8.04
N PHE A 207 1.45 4.12 -7.09
CA PHE A 207 2.11 4.11 -5.78
C PHE A 207 1.65 2.97 -4.87
N ALA A 208 0.40 2.51 -5.03
CA ALA A 208 -0.08 1.30 -4.38
C ALA A 208 0.64 0.06 -4.93
N ALA A 209 0.92 0.02 -6.24
CA ALA A 209 1.71 -1.05 -6.85
C ALA A 209 3.18 -1.01 -6.40
N LEU A 210 3.80 0.17 -6.28
CA LEU A 210 5.15 0.31 -5.69
C LEU A 210 5.18 -0.26 -4.27
N ASN A 211 4.21 0.10 -3.42
CA ASN A 211 4.12 -0.46 -2.08
C ASN A 211 3.95 -1.99 -2.09
N SER A 212 3.05 -2.52 -2.91
CA SER A 212 2.89 -3.98 -3.05
C SER A 212 4.17 -4.65 -3.51
N LEU A 213 4.89 -4.07 -4.48
CA LEU A 213 6.18 -4.58 -4.97
C LEU A 213 7.23 -4.66 -3.85
N VAL A 214 7.34 -3.64 -3.01
CA VAL A 214 8.28 -3.66 -1.88
C VAL A 214 8.06 -4.92 -1.04
N TRP A 215 6.82 -5.17 -0.63
CA TRP A 215 6.53 -6.29 0.27
C TRP A 215 6.63 -7.66 -0.40
N VAL A 216 6.21 -7.80 -1.66
CA VAL A 216 6.37 -9.07 -2.37
C VAL A 216 7.84 -9.37 -2.70
N LEU A 217 8.66 -8.36 -2.98
CA LEU A 217 10.10 -8.54 -3.22
C LEU A 217 10.85 -8.89 -1.92
N ILE A 218 10.48 -8.28 -0.79
CA ILE A 218 11.02 -8.65 0.53
C ILE A 218 10.65 -10.10 0.88
N ASP A 219 9.39 -10.52 0.68
CA ASP A 219 8.95 -11.91 0.92
C ASP A 219 9.65 -12.90 -0.01
N ALA A 220 9.91 -12.52 -1.26
CA ALA A 220 10.66 -13.30 -2.23
C ALA A 220 12.19 -13.30 -2.02
N ALA A 221 12.69 -12.68 -0.94
CA ALA A 221 14.13 -12.49 -0.66
C ALA A 221 14.90 -11.71 -1.75
N ARG A 222 14.20 -10.91 -2.57
CA ARG A 222 14.77 -10.03 -3.63
C ARG A 222 14.96 -8.61 -3.09
N VAL A 223 15.75 -8.48 -2.00
CA VAL A 223 15.84 -7.25 -1.20
C VAL A 223 16.48 -6.11 -1.98
N ASP A 224 17.49 -6.37 -2.82
CA ASP A 224 18.14 -5.34 -3.64
C ASP A 224 17.15 -4.68 -4.61
N GLU A 225 16.24 -5.47 -5.19
CA GLU A 225 15.19 -4.95 -6.05
C GLU A 225 14.12 -4.18 -5.24
N ALA A 226 13.81 -4.64 -4.03
CA ALA A 226 12.89 -3.94 -3.13
C ALA A 226 13.41 -2.53 -2.78
N ILE A 227 14.73 -2.38 -2.53
CA ILE A 227 15.36 -1.08 -2.25
C ILE A 227 15.20 -0.11 -3.43
N VAL A 228 15.41 -0.56 -4.67
CA VAL A 228 15.22 0.28 -5.85
C VAL A 228 13.77 0.78 -5.93
N VAL A 229 12.80 -0.11 -5.68
CA VAL A 229 11.37 0.24 -5.68
C VAL A 229 11.02 1.21 -4.56
N VAL A 230 11.53 0.98 -3.35
CA VAL A 230 11.33 1.89 -2.19
C VAL A 230 11.87 3.28 -2.51
N ASN A 231 13.09 3.38 -3.04
CA ASN A 231 13.71 4.65 -3.37
C ASN A 231 12.90 5.41 -4.42
N THR A 232 12.33 4.73 -5.42
CA THR A 232 11.41 5.36 -6.38
C THR A 232 10.21 6.04 -5.69
N GLY A 233 9.67 5.40 -4.65
CA GLY A 233 8.59 5.99 -3.83
C GLY A 233 9.06 7.17 -2.99
N LEU A 234 10.24 7.06 -2.36
CA LEU A 234 10.82 8.11 -1.51
C LEU A 234 11.33 9.31 -2.30
N ASP A 235 11.83 9.13 -3.52
CA ASP A 235 12.22 10.23 -4.41
C ASP A 235 11.01 11.12 -4.72
N ALA A 236 9.82 10.53 -4.89
CA ALA A 236 8.59 11.27 -5.11
C ALA A 236 7.98 11.84 -3.81
N PHE A 237 8.07 11.10 -2.71
CA PHE A 237 7.47 11.42 -1.41
C PHE A 237 8.43 11.07 -0.26
N PRO A 238 9.46 11.90 0.02
CA PRO A 238 10.58 11.55 0.92
C PRO A 238 10.17 11.24 2.37
N ARG A 239 9.02 11.73 2.81
CA ARG A 239 8.51 11.51 4.17
C ARG A 239 7.34 10.53 4.25
N ASN A 240 7.05 9.82 3.17
CA ASN A 240 5.96 8.84 3.17
C ASN A 240 6.29 7.63 4.05
N ARG A 241 5.53 7.46 5.14
CA ARG A 241 5.73 6.39 6.14
C ARG A 241 5.66 4.99 5.57
N THR A 242 4.84 4.77 4.55
CA THR A 242 4.71 3.46 3.90
C THR A 242 6.03 3.04 3.28
N PHE A 243 6.67 3.95 2.53
CA PHE A 243 7.97 3.67 1.91
C PHE A 243 9.11 3.69 2.94
N LEU A 244 9.09 4.56 3.94
CA LEU A 244 10.08 4.53 5.02
C LEU A 244 10.05 3.19 5.78
N ARG A 245 8.86 2.65 6.08
CA ARG A 245 8.74 1.31 6.70
C ARG A 245 9.27 0.20 5.78
N GLY A 246 9.01 0.31 4.49
CA GLY A 246 9.59 -0.60 3.48
C GLY A 246 11.12 -0.54 3.46
N LEU A 247 11.68 0.68 3.51
CA LEU A 247 13.15 0.89 3.56
C LEU A 247 13.75 0.27 4.82
N ALA A 248 13.17 0.54 5.98
CA ALA A 248 13.63 -0.04 7.24
C ALA A 248 13.59 -1.57 7.19
N ALA A 249 12.52 -2.17 6.66
CA ALA A 249 12.41 -3.62 6.49
C ALA A 249 13.49 -4.19 5.53
N CYS A 250 13.82 -3.49 4.45
CA CYS A 250 14.92 -3.87 3.57
C CYS A 250 16.27 -3.83 4.29
N GLN A 251 16.56 -2.75 5.01
CA GLN A 251 17.81 -2.57 5.75
C GLN A 251 17.98 -3.64 6.84
N GLU A 252 16.90 -4.01 7.53
CA GLU A 252 16.92 -5.12 8.49
C GLU A 252 17.26 -6.46 7.80
N ARG A 253 16.69 -6.72 6.62
CA ARG A 253 16.99 -7.93 5.83
C ARG A 253 18.43 -7.96 5.31
N MET A 254 19.03 -6.82 5.05
CA MET A 254 20.44 -6.67 4.68
C MET A 254 21.39 -6.74 5.88
N SER A 255 20.88 -6.94 7.08
CA SER A 255 21.66 -6.96 8.31
C SER A 255 22.37 -5.62 8.59
N ASP A 256 21.73 -4.50 8.21
CA ASP A 256 22.17 -3.14 8.55
C ASP A 256 21.26 -2.51 9.62
N PRO A 257 21.40 -2.93 10.88
CA PRO A 257 20.51 -2.50 11.94
C PRO A 257 20.69 -1.03 12.32
N LEU A 258 21.85 -0.42 12.05
CA LEU A 258 22.05 1.01 12.32
C LEU A 258 21.24 1.87 11.34
N GLN A 259 21.30 1.57 10.05
CA GLN A 259 20.50 2.28 9.06
C GLN A 259 19.01 2.06 9.29
N ALA A 260 18.60 0.82 9.60
CA ALA A 260 17.21 0.53 9.95
C ALA A 260 16.72 1.34 11.17
N ALA A 261 17.55 1.44 12.22
CA ALA A 261 17.22 2.27 13.38
C ALA A 261 17.10 3.76 13.04
N ALA A 262 17.93 4.28 12.14
CA ALA A 262 17.84 5.65 11.65
C ALA A 262 16.55 5.88 10.87
N THR A 263 16.21 4.97 9.95
CA THR A 263 14.95 5.03 9.16
C THR A 263 13.72 4.93 10.07
N TRP A 264 13.72 4.06 11.09
CA TRP A 264 12.64 4.01 12.07
C TRP A 264 12.50 5.32 12.86
N LEU A 265 13.62 6.04 13.13
CA LEU A 265 13.56 7.37 13.74
C LEU A 265 12.86 8.38 12.83
N GLU A 266 13.09 8.32 11.53
CA GLU A 266 12.39 9.15 10.55
C GLU A 266 10.88 8.85 10.55
N VAL A 267 10.49 7.56 10.57
CA VAL A 267 9.07 7.16 10.71
C VAL A 267 8.46 7.79 11.97
N ILE A 268 9.12 7.69 13.12
CA ILE A 268 8.65 8.26 14.39
C ILE A 268 8.52 9.79 14.26
N ALA A 269 9.48 10.47 13.63
CA ALA A 269 9.44 11.91 13.44
C ALA A 269 8.27 12.37 12.57
N THR A 270 7.81 11.56 11.63
CA THR A 270 6.59 11.87 10.85
C THR A 270 5.31 11.71 11.66
N LEU A 271 5.28 10.79 12.62
CA LEU A 271 4.11 10.54 13.48
C LEU A 271 3.96 11.63 14.56
N SER A 272 5.04 12.26 14.98
CA SER A 272 5.03 13.33 16.01
C SER A 272 4.26 14.59 15.57
N ASN A 273 4.05 14.78 14.26
CA ASN A 273 3.31 15.91 13.70
C ASN A 273 1.81 15.61 13.52
N GLU A 274 1.38 14.38 13.80
CA GLU A 274 -0.03 13.99 13.69
C GLU A 274 -0.82 14.54 14.89
N ARG A 275 -2.07 14.93 14.64
CA ARG A 275 -3.00 15.36 15.70
C ARG A 275 -3.33 14.24 16.70
N HIS A 276 -2.93 13.02 16.37
CA HIS A 276 -3.15 11.80 17.14
C HIS A 276 -1.83 11.26 17.68
N THR A 277 -1.30 11.93 18.71
CA THR A 277 -0.23 11.34 19.53
C THR A 277 -0.76 10.14 20.32
N GLY A 278 0.07 9.14 20.57
CA GLY A 278 -0.34 7.93 21.30
C GLY A 278 -1.02 6.88 20.41
N THR A 279 -0.56 6.73 19.16
CA THR A 279 -1.04 5.69 18.25
C THR A 279 -0.25 4.39 18.40
N PHE A 280 -0.88 3.27 18.02
CA PHE A 280 -0.17 2.00 17.90
C PHE A 280 1.04 2.10 16.95
N ALA A 281 0.93 2.90 15.89
CA ALA A 281 2.01 3.09 14.92
C ALA A 281 3.25 3.72 15.55
N GLU A 282 3.10 4.69 16.46
CA GLU A 282 4.21 5.28 17.20
C GLU A 282 4.86 4.24 18.11
N TYR A 283 4.06 3.57 18.94
CA TYR A 283 4.55 2.53 19.84
C TYR A 283 5.31 1.43 19.08
N ALA A 284 4.70 0.88 18.03
CA ALA A 284 5.32 -0.18 17.23
C ALA A 284 6.62 0.26 16.56
N SER A 285 6.68 1.51 16.05
CA SER A 285 7.89 2.05 15.43
C SER A 285 9.03 2.20 16.43
N ARG A 286 8.72 2.59 17.69
CA ARG A 286 9.72 2.67 18.77
C ARG A 286 10.26 1.29 19.14
N ILE A 287 9.43 0.27 19.23
CA ILE A 287 9.87 -1.11 19.50
C ILE A 287 10.73 -1.64 18.34
N ASN A 288 10.33 -1.41 17.09
CA ASN A 288 11.14 -1.78 15.92
C ASN A 288 12.53 -1.11 15.98
N ARG A 289 12.57 0.18 16.29
CA ARG A 289 13.84 0.92 16.46
C ARG A 289 14.68 0.35 17.59
N ALA A 290 14.08 0.08 18.76
CA ALA A 290 14.78 -0.50 19.90
C ALA A 290 15.40 -1.87 19.54
N ARG A 291 14.68 -2.72 18.83
CA ARG A 291 15.19 -4.01 18.31
C ARG A 291 16.39 -3.83 17.39
N CYS A 292 16.33 -2.87 16.47
CA CYS A 292 17.46 -2.55 15.59
C CYS A 292 18.67 -2.02 16.36
N LEU A 293 18.45 -1.14 17.34
CA LEU A 293 19.50 -0.61 18.22
C LEU A 293 20.15 -1.71 19.06
N LEU A 294 19.37 -2.68 19.57
CA LEU A 294 19.89 -3.85 20.27
C LEU A 294 20.80 -4.68 19.37
N ALA A 295 20.35 -4.97 18.15
CA ALA A 295 21.11 -5.71 17.15
C ALA A 295 22.42 -4.98 16.77
N ALA A 296 22.40 -3.66 16.74
CA ALA A 296 23.56 -2.79 16.52
C ALA A 296 24.44 -2.59 17.76
N ARG A 297 24.12 -3.25 18.89
CA ARG A 297 24.80 -3.10 20.19
C ARG A 297 24.80 -1.66 20.77
N GLN A 298 23.83 -0.85 20.36
CA GLN A 298 23.61 0.50 20.89
C GLN A 298 22.70 0.42 22.11
N TYR A 299 23.21 -0.12 23.22
CA TYR A 299 22.42 -0.52 24.38
C TYR A 299 21.80 0.66 25.13
N ALA A 300 22.50 1.79 25.20
CA ALA A 300 22.01 2.99 25.89
C ALA A 300 20.81 3.58 25.15
N GLU A 301 20.91 3.70 23.83
CA GLU A 301 19.85 4.20 22.96
C GLU A 301 18.66 3.23 22.91
N CYS A 302 18.95 1.92 22.89
CA CYS A 302 17.91 0.89 22.95
C CYS A 302 17.05 1.04 24.22
N ARG A 303 17.69 1.20 25.40
CA ARG A 303 16.99 1.44 26.67
C ARG A 303 16.12 2.70 26.61
N GLN A 304 16.70 3.80 26.14
CA GLN A 304 15.95 5.06 26.00
C GLN A 304 14.72 4.91 25.11
N GLU A 305 14.83 4.13 24.04
CA GLU A 305 13.70 3.95 23.12
C GLU A 305 12.61 3.04 23.70
N LEU A 306 12.97 2.00 24.46
CA LEU A 306 12.02 1.22 25.24
C LEU A 306 11.31 2.08 26.29
N ASP A 307 12.03 2.92 27.01
CA ASP A 307 11.45 3.85 27.98
C ASP A 307 10.48 4.84 27.34
N ARG A 308 10.78 5.29 26.10
CA ARG A 308 9.87 6.14 25.32
C ARG A 308 8.65 5.38 24.84
N ALA A 309 8.83 4.12 24.39
CA ALA A 309 7.72 3.27 23.96
C ALA A 309 6.75 3.03 25.11
N ALA A 310 7.25 2.75 26.32
CA ALA A 310 6.43 2.52 27.51
C ALA A 310 5.60 3.75 27.94
N ARG A 311 6.00 4.96 27.52
CA ARG A 311 5.26 6.21 27.78
C ARG A 311 4.21 6.55 26.73
N VAL A 312 4.11 5.77 25.65
CA VAL A 312 3.09 5.99 24.64
C VAL A 312 1.73 5.53 25.19
N GLU A 313 0.88 6.49 25.51
CA GLU A 313 -0.49 6.23 25.98
C GLU A 313 -1.37 5.86 24.79
N ILE A 314 -1.52 4.58 24.52
CA ILE A 314 -2.41 4.09 23.46
C ILE A 314 -3.84 4.14 24.00
N ARG A 315 -4.63 5.12 23.51
CA ARG A 315 -5.98 5.41 24.00
C ARG A 315 -6.99 4.31 23.68
N SER A 316 -6.89 3.71 22.51
CA SER A 316 -7.71 2.56 22.10
C SER A 316 -6.92 1.68 21.13
N VAL A 317 -7.16 0.39 21.20
CA VAL A 317 -6.63 -0.58 20.23
C VAL A 317 -7.83 -1.19 19.52
N PRO A 318 -7.97 -0.96 18.20
CA PRO A 318 -9.00 -1.58 17.40
C PRO A 318 -9.03 -3.10 17.57
N GLU A 319 -10.20 -3.72 17.50
CA GLU A 319 -10.34 -5.17 17.63
C GLU A 319 -9.41 -5.91 16.66
N TRP A 320 -9.41 -5.50 15.41
CA TRP A 320 -8.58 -6.06 14.34
C TRP A 320 -7.06 -5.91 14.58
N MET A 321 -6.65 -5.00 15.48
CA MET A 321 -5.25 -4.81 15.86
C MET A 321 -4.84 -5.48 17.15
N LYS A 322 -5.75 -6.05 17.93
CA LYS A 322 -5.43 -6.63 19.24
C LYS A 322 -4.34 -7.70 19.16
N ALA A 323 -4.41 -8.58 18.16
CA ALA A 323 -3.38 -9.60 17.96
C ALA A 323 -2.01 -8.98 17.63
N ARG A 324 -1.97 -7.94 16.80
CA ARG A 324 -0.74 -7.21 16.46
C ARG A 324 -0.17 -6.48 17.67
N MET A 325 -1.04 -5.90 18.51
CA MET A 325 -0.64 -5.26 19.76
C MET A 325 -0.04 -6.29 20.74
N ALA A 326 -0.68 -7.42 20.92
CA ALA A 326 -0.18 -8.49 21.79
C ALA A 326 1.20 -8.98 21.31
N ALA A 327 1.36 -9.25 20.03
CA ALA A 327 2.65 -9.62 19.43
C ALA A 327 3.72 -8.55 19.64
N LYS A 328 3.37 -7.27 19.51
CA LYS A 328 4.32 -6.18 19.71
C LYS A 328 4.74 -5.99 21.17
N ARG A 329 3.85 -6.27 22.14
CA ARG A 329 4.19 -6.30 23.57
C ARG A 329 5.11 -7.48 23.93
N THR A 330 4.89 -8.63 23.31
CA THR A 330 5.82 -9.78 23.45
C THR A 330 7.21 -9.41 22.94
N GLU A 331 7.29 -8.79 21.75
CA GLU A 331 8.56 -8.32 21.19
C GLU A 331 9.25 -7.27 22.09
N GLU A 332 8.49 -6.34 22.68
CA GLU A 332 9.01 -5.38 23.67
C GLU A 332 9.69 -6.08 24.84
N SER A 333 9.00 -7.09 25.42
CA SER A 333 9.55 -7.87 26.53
C SER A 333 10.81 -8.63 26.10
N GLU A 334 10.81 -9.28 24.95
CA GLU A 334 11.97 -10.02 24.42
C GLU A 334 13.19 -9.11 24.21
N VAL A 335 12.97 -7.90 23.66
CA VAL A 335 14.03 -6.89 23.47
C VAL A 335 14.57 -6.41 24.82
N GLY A 336 13.68 -6.17 25.80
CA GLY A 336 14.06 -5.76 27.16
C GLY A 336 14.90 -6.83 27.87
N ASP A 337 14.49 -8.09 27.81
CA ASP A 337 15.23 -9.21 28.41
C ASP A 337 16.58 -9.45 27.74
N ALA A 338 16.63 -9.35 26.41
CA ALA A 338 17.89 -9.48 25.67
C ALA A 338 18.86 -8.32 25.99
N LEU A 339 18.34 -7.11 26.14
CA LEU A 339 19.14 -5.95 26.56
C LEU A 339 19.69 -6.16 27.97
N ALA A 340 18.90 -6.62 28.94
CA ALA A 340 19.32 -6.88 30.30
C ALA A 340 20.45 -7.91 30.34
N ARG A 341 20.31 -9.02 29.60
CA ARG A 341 21.37 -10.04 29.47
C ARG A 341 22.66 -9.48 28.87
N ALA A 342 22.55 -8.68 27.81
CA ALA A 342 23.72 -8.08 27.14
C ALA A 342 24.46 -7.07 28.03
N MET A 343 23.78 -6.43 28.95
CA MET A 343 24.40 -5.47 29.90
C MET A 343 24.97 -6.12 31.13
N SER A 344 24.42 -7.26 31.58
CA SER A 344 24.94 -8.03 32.73
C SER A 344 26.19 -8.88 32.40
N SER A 345 26.44 -9.14 31.11
CA SER A 345 27.59 -9.92 30.63
C SER A 345 28.83 -9.07 30.35
N ARG A 346 28.77 -7.78 30.65
CA ARG A 346 29.90 -6.82 30.57
C ARG A 346 30.43 -6.49 31.96
#